data_f9f231c5f5e33c04ce61824efc13184a
#
_entry.id   f9f231c5f5e33c04ce61824efc13184a
#
_cell.length_a   1.000
_cell.length_b   1.000
_cell.length_c   1.000
_cell.angle_alpha   90.00
_cell.angle_beta   90.00
_cell.angle_gamma   90.00
#
_symmetry.space_group_name_H-M   'P 1'
#
loop_
_entity.id
_entity.type
_entity.pdbx_description
1 polymer ?
#
loop_
_entity_poly.entity_id
_entity_poly.type
_entity_poly.pdbx_seq_one_letter_code
_entity_poly.pdbx_strand_id
1 'polypeptide(L)'
;MLSRQFIKDNVVRFNRNVKRYMMPKKSSHITYIYAWFDELFSLALCGASPDDCFRYQFYRKNWRERRKFVVWRKGKELVRKHNSKKTVPVFNDKRLMNEALGDFIGRRWIDLSRATREQLEDFADSVGNVIMKPYGGAGGHGIFILSREECRNICIDDYREYIAEEILIQHPILAELNSSSVNTVRAMTFHGELLSCVLKVGRGGAVVDNMCSQGMYGNINMQYGLTDSLFYDIGLNEYAFHPTSGARLIGVEIPNWNELEEMVCKAAKLFPDVEYIGWDCAILQDKVVIIEANEAPGHDLSCQSTKQEGIYERIKEIQNRRRHGGAR
;
A
#
# COMPACT_ATOMS: atom_id res chain seq x y z
N MET A 1 5.56 27.04 11.75
CA MET A 1 4.77 27.79 10.72
C MET A 1 4.70 26.94 9.45
N LEU A 2 3.51 26.78 8.85
CA LEU A 2 3.37 26.13 7.55
C LEU A 2 4.00 27.03 6.49
N SER A 3 4.80 26.46 5.58
CA SER A 3 5.42 27.27 4.51
C SER A 3 4.34 27.84 3.57
N ARG A 4 4.62 29.02 2.95
CA ARG A 4 3.71 29.63 1.96
C ARG A 4 3.41 28.66 0.80
N GLN A 5 4.40 27.86 0.39
CA GLN A 5 4.24 26.88 -0.67
C GLN A 5 3.28 25.75 -0.24
N PHE A 6 3.41 25.22 0.99
CA PHE A 6 2.51 24.22 1.53
C PHE A 6 1.04 24.70 1.52
N ILE A 7 0.81 25.97 1.95
CA ILE A 7 -0.55 26.55 1.94
C ILE A 7 -1.08 26.64 0.50
N LYS A 8 -0.26 27.15 -0.44
CA LYS A 8 -0.64 27.28 -1.85
C LYS A 8 -1.01 25.93 -2.47
N ASP A 9 -0.21 24.89 -2.26
CA ASP A 9 -0.44 23.55 -2.80
C ASP A 9 -1.73 22.93 -2.25
N ASN A 10 -2.00 23.12 -0.95
CA ASN A 10 -3.25 22.64 -0.34
C ASN A 10 -4.48 23.39 -0.87
N VAL A 11 -4.39 24.70 -1.09
CA VAL A 11 -5.49 25.48 -1.71
C VAL A 11 -5.76 25.00 -3.13
N VAL A 12 -4.73 24.72 -3.92
CA VAL A 12 -4.87 24.17 -5.28
C VAL A 12 -5.53 22.80 -5.26
N ARG A 13 -5.06 21.89 -4.38
CA ARG A 13 -5.65 20.55 -4.20
C ARG A 13 -7.12 20.65 -3.76
N PHE A 14 -7.40 21.46 -2.78
CA PHE A 14 -8.76 21.71 -2.30
C PHE A 14 -9.68 22.16 -3.43
N ASN A 15 -9.32 23.22 -4.14
CA ASN A 15 -10.12 23.75 -5.24
C ASN A 15 -10.40 22.71 -6.33
N ARG A 16 -9.38 21.90 -6.68
CA ARG A 16 -9.53 20.78 -7.61
C ARG A 16 -10.55 19.76 -7.11
N ASN A 17 -10.44 19.37 -5.83
CA ASN A 17 -11.27 18.36 -5.22
C ASN A 17 -12.73 18.84 -5.06
N VAL A 18 -12.94 20.07 -4.61
CA VAL A 18 -14.31 20.67 -4.54
C VAL A 18 -14.97 20.64 -5.91
N LYS A 19 -14.28 21.10 -6.96
CA LYS A 19 -14.82 21.11 -8.33
C LYS A 19 -15.13 19.70 -8.82
N ARG A 20 -14.33 18.72 -8.47
CA ARG A 20 -14.48 17.34 -8.95
C ARG A 20 -15.62 16.59 -8.26
N TYR A 21 -15.72 16.70 -6.93
CA TYR A 21 -16.58 15.84 -6.12
C TYR A 21 -17.81 16.52 -5.53
N MET A 22 -17.76 17.83 -5.29
CA MET A 22 -18.82 18.54 -4.59
C MET A 22 -19.64 19.49 -5.48
N MET A 23 -19.13 19.85 -6.66
CA MET A 23 -19.80 20.75 -7.58
C MET A 23 -20.16 20.02 -8.88
N PRO A 24 -21.27 19.26 -8.94
CA PRO A 24 -21.87 18.94 -10.24
C PRO A 24 -22.18 20.25 -10.96
N LYS A 25 -22.16 20.27 -12.30
CA LYS A 25 -22.19 21.44 -13.21
C LYS A 25 -23.21 22.57 -12.92
N LYS A 26 -24.05 22.45 -11.87
CA LYS A 26 -25.08 23.43 -11.47
C LYS A 26 -25.01 23.86 -10.00
N SER A 27 -23.89 23.66 -9.30
CA SER A 27 -23.80 24.02 -7.87
C SER A 27 -23.60 25.52 -7.65
N SER A 28 -24.22 26.07 -6.59
CA SER A 28 -24.15 27.48 -6.24
C SER A 28 -22.82 27.87 -5.58
N HIS A 29 -22.48 29.16 -5.61
CA HIS A 29 -21.34 29.72 -4.86
C HIS A 29 -21.41 29.44 -3.35
N ILE A 30 -22.62 29.31 -2.79
CA ILE A 30 -22.87 28.97 -1.39
C ILE A 30 -22.31 27.58 -1.07
N THR A 31 -22.52 26.59 -1.94
CA THR A 31 -21.97 25.23 -1.78
C THR A 31 -20.44 25.23 -1.74
N TYR A 32 -19.82 26.06 -2.55
CA TYR A 32 -18.36 26.21 -2.57
C TYR A 32 -17.82 26.81 -1.26
N ILE A 33 -18.47 27.88 -0.77
CA ILE A 33 -18.09 28.52 0.50
C ILE A 33 -18.28 27.55 1.68
N TYR A 34 -19.39 26.81 1.70
CA TYR A 34 -19.64 25.79 2.72
C TYR A 34 -18.56 24.70 2.70
N ALA A 35 -18.19 24.20 1.54
CA ALA A 35 -17.13 23.20 1.38
C ALA A 35 -15.78 23.69 1.92
N TRP A 36 -15.46 24.97 1.68
CA TRP A 36 -14.26 25.61 2.21
C TRP A 36 -14.21 25.63 3.74
N PHE A 37 -15.30 26.05 4.36
CA PHE A 37 -15.39 26.09 5.83
C PHE A 37 -15.38 24.67 6.41
N ASP A 38 -16.11 23.72 5.84
CA ASP A 38 -16.14 22.34 6.31
C ASP A 38 -14.75 21.70 6.29
N GLU A 39 -13.97 21.97 5.26
CA GLU A 39 -12.58 21.51 5.15
C GLU A 39 -11.66 22.18 6.18
N LEU A 40 -11.72 23.50 6.31
CA LEU A 40 -10.93 24.21 7.32
C LEU A 40 -11.22 23.68 8.74
N PHE A 41 -12.47 23.41 9.05
CA PHE A 41 -12.86 22.79 10.31
C PHE A 41 -12.34 21.36 10.44
N SER A 42 -12.41 20.56 9.37
CA SER A 42 -11.88 19.20 9.36
C SER A 42 -10.37 19.17 9.56
N LEU A 43 -9.63 20.09 8.94
CA LEU A 43 -8.20 20.25 9.17
C LEU A 43 -7.89 20.68 10.60
N ALA A 44 -8.61 21.67 11.12
CA ALA A 44 -8.37 22.22 12.47
C ALA A 44 -8.72 21.19 13.56
N LEU A 45 -9.90 20.58 13.51
CA LEU A 45 -10.44 19.74 14.57
C LEU A 45 -10.02 18.27 14.46
N CYS A 46 -9.93 17.74 13.24
CA CYS A 46 -9.60 16.33 13.00
C CYS A 46 -8.16 16.13 12.50
N GLY A 47 -7.56 17.16 11.89
CA GLY A 47 -6.26 17.07 11.22
C GLY A 47 -6.32 16.33 9.88
N ALA A 48 -7.50 16.38 9.24
CA ALA A 48 -7.71 15.81 7.93
C ALA A 48 -7.04 16.70 6.86
N SER A 49 -6.38 16.08 5.89
CA SER A 49 -5.93 16.78 4.69
C SER A 49 -7.10 17.01 3.73
N PRO A 50 -6.95 17.92 2.73
CA PRO A 50 -7.94 18.05 1.66
C PRO A 50 -8.27 16.72 0.97
N ASP A 51 -7.25 15.88 0.73
CA ASP A 51 -7.44 14.58 0.10
C ASP A 51 -8.22 13.60 1.01
N ASP A 52 -7.98 13.61 2.35
CA ASP A 52 -8.76 12.82 3.29
C ASP A 52 -10.24 13.20 3.27
N CYS A 53 -10.55 14.51 3.27
CA CYS A 53 -11.93 14.99 3.31
C CYS A 53 -12.76 14.49 2.13
N PHE A 54 -12.15 14.42 0.94
CA PHE A 54 -12.82 13.94 -0.26
C PHE A 54 -12.79 12.42 -0.37
N ARG A 55 -11.67 11.79 -0.09
CA ARG A 55 -11.51 10.33 -0.12
C ARG A 55 -12.45 9.63 0.85
N TYR A 56 -12.62 10.18 2.05
CA TYR A 56 -13.55 9.66 3.07
C TYR A 56 -14.93 10.31 3.03
N GLN A 57 -15.23 11.10 2.03
CA GLN A 57 -16.51 11.76 1.84
C GLN A 57 -17.03 12.49 3.11
N PHE A 58 -16.15 13.27 3.77
CA PHE A 58 -16.47 13.95 5.03
C PHE A 58 -17.67 14.89 4.91
N TYR A 59 -17.91 15.47 3.74
CA TYR A 59 -19.10 16.28 3.43
C TYR A 59 -20.43 15.52 3.60
N ARG A 60 -20.40 14.17 3.70
CA ARG A 60 -21.56 13.30 3.97
C ARG A 60 -21.58 12.76 5.40
N LYS A 61 -20.61 13.12 6.24
CA LYS A 61 -20.42 12.55 7.58
C LYS A 61 -20.52 13.61 8.66
N ASN A 62 -21.14 13.25 9.77
CA ASN A 62 -21.14 14.08 10.97
C ASN A 62 -19.80 13.98 11.70
N TRP A 63 -19.58 14.85 12.71
CA TRP A 63 -18.33 14.92 13.46
C TRP A 63 -17.96 13.64 14.22
N ARG A 64 -18.94 12.87 14.69
CA ARG A 64 -18.69 11.60 15.39
C ARG A 64 -18.15 10.55 14.42
N GLU A 65 -18.71 10.49 13.23
CA GLU A 65 -18.25 9.59 12.15
C GLU A 65 -16.83 9.96 11.68
N ARG A 66 -16.56 11.27 11.43
CA ARG A 66 -15.23 11.73 10.98
C ARG A 66 -14.12 11.34 11.96
N ARG A 67 -14.40 11.34 13.27
CA ARG A 67 -13.43 10.97 14.33
C ARG A 67 -13.01 9.50 14.29
N LYS A 68 -13.78 8.63 13.66
CA LYS A 68 -13.45 7.21 13.50
C LYS A 68 -12.36 6.97 12.46
N PHE A 69 -12.09 7.94 11.59
CA PHE A 69 -11.09 7.81 10.55
C PHE A 69 -9.67 8.11 11.04
N VAL A 70 -8.72 7.35 10.53
CA VAL A 70 -7.30 7.69 10.56
C VAL A 70 -7.04 8.63 9.38
N VAL A 71 -6.89 9.90 9.70
CA VAL A 71 -6.59 10.98 8.76
C VAL A 71 -5.12 11.34 8.81
N TRP A 72 -4.63 12.18 7.91
CA TRP A 72 -3.23 12.56 7.77
C TRP A 72 -2.49 12.84 9.10
N ARG A 73 -3.06 13.65 9.99
CA ARG A 73 -2.43 13.96 11.29
C ARG A 73 -2.36 12.74 12.20
N LYS A 74 -3.47 11.99 12.30
CA LYS A 74 -3.51 10.78 13.13
C LYS A 74 -2.57 9.69 12.58
N GLY A 75 -2.51 9.52 11.25
CA GLY A 75 -1.58 8.58 10.63
C GLY A 75 -0.13 8.90 10.97
N LYS A 76 0.28 10.17 10.84
CA LYS A 76 1.62 10.61 11.26
C LYS A 76 1.88 10.45 12.76
N GLU A 77 0.86 10.67 13.58
CA GLU A 77 0.97 10.49 15.04
C GLU A 77 1.13 9.01 15.40
N LEU A 78 0.38 8.11 14.76
CA LEU A 78 0.52 6.67 14.93
C LEU A 78 1.94 6.21 14.57
N VAL A 79 2.44 6.56 13.38
CA VAL A 79 3.81 6.23 12.98
C VAL A 79 4.82 6.77 13.99
N ARG A 80 4.74 8.05 14.34
CA ARG A 80 5.68 8.68 15.29
C ARG A 80 5.68 8.03 16.67
N LYS A 81 4.52 7.53 17.12
CA LYS A 81 4.33 6.98 18.48
C LYS A 81 4.67 5.50 18.56
N HIS A 82 4.44 4.77 17.49
CA HIS A 82 4.48 3.32 17.46
C HIS A 82 5.62 2.73 16.63
N ASN A 83 6.33 3.55 15.85
CA ASN A 83 7.40 3.07 14.99
C ASN A 83 8.72 3.75 15.34
N SER A 84 9.72 2.94 15.68
CA SER A 84 11.07 3.39 16.04
C SER A 84 11.81 3.92 14.83
N LYS A 85 12.36 5.12 14.93
CA LYS A 85 13.22 5.70 13.88
C LYS A 85 14.51 4.92 13.65
N LYS A 86 14.95 4.09 14.61
CA LYS A 86 16.18 3.29 14.49
C LYS A 86 16.02 2.18 13.46
N THR A 87 14.82 1.64 13.32
CA THR A 87 14.50 0.52 12.43
C THR A 87 14.06 0.98 11.04
N VAL A 88 13.68 2.26 10.86
CA VAL A 88 13.29 2.85 9.57
C VAL A 88 14.29 2.56 8.43
N PRO A 89 15.63 2.61 8.62
CA PRO A 89 16.57 2.28 7.54
C PRO A 89 16.38 0.89 6.94
N VAL A 90 15.95 -0.10 7.74
CA VAL A 90 15.65 -1.47 7.24
C VAL A 90 14.47 -1.45 6.27
N PHE A 91 13.44 -0.66 6.55
CA PHE A 91 12.26 -0.55 5.69
C PHE A 91 12.53 0.23 4.39
N ASN A 92 13.53 1.11 4.41
CA ASN A 92 13.87 1.97 3.26
C ASN A 92 14.95 1.35 2.34
N ASP A 93 15.51 0.21 2.70
CA ASP A 93 16.51 -0.52 1.92
C ASP A 93 16.01 -1.95 1.65
N LYS A 94 15.68 -2.25 0.39
CA LYS A 94 15.12 -3.56 -0.01
C LYS A 94 16.07 -4.74 0.30
N ARG A 95 17.36 -4.50 0.27
CA ARG A 95 18.37 -5.50 0.63
C ARG A 95 18.27 -5.83 2.12
N LEU A 96 18.30 -4.80 2.99
CA LEU A 96 18.17 -4.98 4.44
C LEU A 96 16.81 -5.58 4.82
N MET A 97 15.76 -5.20 4.11
CA MET A 97 14.43 -5.76 4.31
C MET A 97 14.37 -7.24 3.92
N ASN A 98 14.94 -7.63 2.77
CA ASN A 98 15.00 -9.02 2.36
C ASN A 98 15.82 -9.87 3.34
N GLU A 99 16.95 -9.35 3.83
CA GLU A 99 17.76 -10.01 4.89
C GLU A 99 16.94 -10.20 6.18
N ALA A 100 16.21 -9.16 6.62
CA ALA A 100 15.42 -9.20 7.85
C ALA A 100 14.19 -10.11 7.77
N LEU A 101 13.53 -10.16 6.61
CA LEU A 101 12.34 -11.00 6.37
C LEU A 101 12.69 -12.48 6.16
N GLY A 102 13.91 -12.79 5.68
CA GLY A 102 14.34 -14.17 5.47
C GLY A 102 13.36 -14.97 4.60
N ASP A 103 12.85 -16.09 5.13
CA ASP A 103 11.96 -16.99 4.39
C ASP A 103 10.62 -16.38 3.96
N PHE A 104 10.18 -15.28 4.62
CA PHE A 104 8.91 -14.63 4.26
C PHE A 104 8.91 -13.98 2.88
N ILE A 105 10.09 -13.69 2.29
CA ILE A 105 10.16 -13.17 0.92
C ILE A 105 9.88 -14.24 -0.14
N GLY A 106 10.11 -15.51 0.17
CA GLY A 106 9.77 -16.70 -0.61
C GLY A 106 10.27 -16.72 -2.06
N ARG A 107 11.26 -15.91 -2.39
CA ARG A 107 11.93 -15.81 -3.70
C ARG A 107 13.42 -15.67 -3.55
N ARG A 108 14.15 -16.06 -4.58
CA ARG A 108 15.61 -15.90 -4.64
C ARG A 108 15.96 -14.45 -5.00
N TRP A 109 17.08 -13.99 -4.48
CA TRP A 109 17.60 -12.66 -4.78
C TRP A 109 19.13 -12.59 -4.60
N ILE A 110 19.76 -11.58 -5.21
CA ILE A 110 21.18 -11.31 -5.11
C ILE A 110 21.44 -9.82 -4.94
N ASP A 111 22.38 -9.47 -4.05
CA ASP A 111 22.85 -8.10 -3.81
C ASP A 111 23.95 -7.75 -4.81
N LEU A 112 23.70 -6.81 -5.71
CA LEU A 112 24.64 -6.45 -6.76
C LEU A 112 25.83 -5.61 -6.27
N SER A 113 25.79 -5.05 -5.05
CA SER A 113 26.98 -4.39 -4.49
C SER A 113 28.13 -5.34 -4.20
N ARG A 114 27.80 -6.60 -3.98
CA ARG A 114 28.76 -7.66 -3.63
C ARG A 114 28.93 -8.71 -4.72
N ALA A 115 28.05 -8.73 -5.71
CA ALA A 115 28.05 -9.74 -6.76
C ALA A 115 29.10 -9.44 -7.82
N THR A 116 29.71 -10.51 -8.36
CA THR A 116 30.45 -10.44 -9.63
C THR A 116 29.48 -10.55 -10.80
N ARG A 117 29.95 -10.24 -12.01
CA ARG A 117 29.18 -10.41 -13.23
C ARG A 117 28.77 -11.88 -13.44
N GLU A 118 29.72 -12.81 -13.24
CA GLU A 118 29.46 -14.25 -13.36
C GLU A 118 28.35 -14.69 -12.39
N GLN A 119 28.35 -14.18 -11.15
CA GLN A 119 27.30 -14.49 -10.17
C GLN A 119 25.91 -13.99 -10.60
N LEU A 120 25.81 -12.83 -11.27
CA LEU A 120 24.54 -12.36 -11.83
C LEU A 120 24.10 -13.21 -13.03
N GLU A 121 25.03 -13.62 -13.89
CA GLU A 121 24.77 -14.52 -15.01
C GLU A 121 24.27 -15.89 -14.52
N ASP A 122 24.95 -16.49 -13.55
CA ASP A 122 24.56 -17.76 -12.90
C ASP A 122 23.18 -17.65 -12.23
N PHE A 123 22.92 -16.53 -11.56
CA PHE A 123 21.62 -16.25 -10.95
C PHE A 123 20.53 -16.19 -12.04
N ALA A 124 20.73 -15.41 -13.10
CA ALA A 124 19.78 -15.31 -14.21
C ALA A 124 19.60 -16.65 -14.96
N ASP A 125 20.67 -17.45 -15.09
CA ASP A 125 20.57 -18.80 -15.68
C ASP A 125 19.72 -19.75 -14.82
N SER A 126 19.72 -19.54 -13.50
CA SER A 126 18.97 -20.38 -12.56
C SER A 126 17.50 -19.96 -12.39
N VAL A 127 17.14 -18.67 -12.60
CA VAL A 127 15.77 -18.12 -12.38
C VAL A 127 15.08 -17.67 -13.67
N GLY A 128 15.81 -17.51 -14.77
CA GLY A 128 15.29 -16.91 -16.00
C GLY A 128 15.46 -15.39 -15.99
N ASN A 129 14.41 -14.67 -16.42
CA ASN A 129 14.40 -13.21 -16.33
C ASN A 129 14.44 -12.76 -14.88
N VAL A 130 15.10 -11.64 -14.62
CA VAL A 130 15.23 -11.06 -13.28
C VAL A 130 14.55 -9.70 -13.20
N ILE A 131 14.02 -9.35 -12.01
CA ILE A 131 13.54 -8.01 -11.75
C ILE A 131 14.61 -7.24 -10.97
N MET A 132 15.02 -6.11 -11.53
CA MET A 132 16.01 -5.20 -10.97
C MET A 132 15.31 -4.16 -10.11
N LYS A 133 15.74 -3.99 -8.87
CA LYS A 133 15.15 -3.03 -7.93
C LYS A 133 16.25 -2.22 -7.24
N PRO A 134 16.16 -0.88 -7.23
CA PRO A 134 17.09 -0.07 -6.44
C PRO A 134 16.86 -0.33 -4.94
N TYR A 135 17.89 -0.22 -4.12
CA TYR A 135 17.79 -0.39 -2.65
C TYR A 135 16.70 0.49 -2.06
N GLY A 136 16.74 1.78 -2.36
CA GLY A 136 15.76 2.75 -1.93
C GLY A 136 14.72 3.06 -3.00
N GLY A 137 13.73 3.87 -2.63
CA GLY A 137 12.68 4.35 -3.53
C GLY A 137 11.34 3.69 -3.31
N ALA A 138 10.29 4.37 -3.75
CA ALA A 138 8.90 3.96 -3.63
C ALA A 138 8.17 4.13 -4.96
N GLY A 139 6.98 3.54 -5.08
CA GLY A 139 6.14 3.73 -6.26
C GLY A 139 6.61 3.01 -7.54
N GLY A 140 7.57 2.08 -7.44
CA GLY A 140 8.08 1.32 -8.59
C GLY A 140 9.09 2.06 -9.46
N HIS A 141 9.57 3.24 -9.03
CA HIS A 141 10.60 3.98 -9.77
C HIS A 141 11.92 3.22 -9.81
N GLY A 142 12.51 3.13 -11.00
CA GLY A 142 13.78 2.44 -11.23
C GLY A 142 13.69 0.90 -11.23
N ILE A 143 12.47 0.34 -11.18
CA ILE A 143 12.24 -1.10 -11.32
C ILE A 143 12.13 -1.43 -12.81
N PHE A 144 12.87 -2.45 -13.26
CA PHE A 144 12.81 -2.97 -14.61
C PHE A 144 13.15 -4.46 -14.65
N ILE A 145 12.83 -5.12 -15.75
CA ILE A 145 13.12 -6.54 -15.96
C ILE A 145 14.27 -6.64 -16.96
N LEU A 146 15.20 -7.54 -16.66
CA LEU A 146 16.23 -7.99 -17.58
C LEU A 146 15.97 -9.44 -17.98
N SER A 147 16.08 -9.71 -19.25
CA SER A 147 16.18 -11.07 -19.75
C SER A 147 17.54 -11.68 -19.36
N ARG A 148 17.63 -13.00 -19.41
CA ARG A 148 18.89 -13.73 -19.19
C ARG A 148 20.02 -13.22 -20.11
N GLU A 149 19.72 -12.88 -21.36
CA GLU A 149 20.70 -12.37 -22.32
C GLU A 149 21.16 -10.96 -21.95
N GLU A 150 20.24 -10.08 -21.53
CA GLU A 150 20.57 -8.72 -21.10
C GLU A 150 21.45 -8.74 -19.85
N CYS A 151 21.23 -9.68 -18.91
CA CYS A 151 22.10 -9.83 -17.73
C CYS A 151 23.57 -10.08 -18.08
N ARG A 152 23.86 -10.74 -19.22
CA ARG A 152 25.23 -10.98 -19.72
C ARG A 152 25.88 -9.74 -20.32
N ASN A 153 25.08 -8.74 -20.70
CA ASN A 153 25.55 -7.58 -21.46
C ASN A 153 25.60 -6.28 -20.62
N ILE A 154 25.01 -6.27 -19.43
CA ILE A 154 25.03 -5.06 -18.58
C ILE A 154 26.40 -4.84 -17.92
N CYS A 155 26.72 -3.58 -17.66
CA CYS A 155 27.81 -3.21 -16.77
C CYS A 155 27.29 -3.27 -15.33
N ILE A 156 27.68 -4.28 -14.56
CA ILE A 156 27.20 -4.48 -13.18
C ILE A 156 27.57 -3.29 -12.26
N ASP A 157 28.61 -2.55 -12.60
CA ASP A 157 29.06 -1.39 -11.79
C ASP A 157 28.05 -0.24 -11.81
N ASP A 158 27.22 -0.14 -12.86
CA ASP A 158 26.14 0.85 -12.95
C ASP A 158 24.96 0.51 -12.02
N TYR A 159 24.92 -0.70 -11.46
CA TYR A 159 23.83 -1.22 -10.65
C TYR A 159 24.24 -1.64 -9.24
N ARG A 160 25.32 -1.05 -8.69
CA ARG A 160 25.82 -1.39 -7.35
C ARG A 160 24.85 -1.08 -6.20
N GLU A 161 23.85 -0.24 -6.44
CA GLU A 161 22.77 0.06 -5.48
C GLU A 161 21.45 -0.67 -5.82
N TYR A 162 21.54 -1.83 -6.48
CA TYR A 162 20.40 -2.65 -6.86
C TYR A 162 20.48 -4.04 -6.27
N ILE A 163 19.29 -4.65 -6.10
CA ILE A 163 19.13 -6.09 -5.98
C ILE A 163 18.51 -6.64 -7.26
N ALA A 164 18.87 -7.86 -7.62
CA ALA A 164 18.18 -8.63 -8.64
C ALA A 164 17.36 -9.73 -7.95
N GLU A 165 16.09 -9.87 -8.31
CA GLU A 165 15.18 -10.84 -7.72
C GLU A 165 14.57 -11.74 -8.79
N GLU A 166 14.22 -12.97 -8.41
CA GLU A 166 13.37 -13.87 -9.17
C GLU A 166 11.99 -13.26 -9.40
N ILE A 167 11.44 -13.39 -10.60
CA ILE A 167 10.11 -12.90 -10.94
C ILE A 167 9.08 -13.84 -10.33
N LEU A 168 8.18 -13.26 -9.54
CA LEU A 168 7.07 -13.99 -8.94
C LEU A 168 5.96 -14.27 -9.97
N ILE A 169 5.41 -15.48 -9.94
CA ILE A 169 4.23 -15.86 -10.72
C ILE A 169 3.02 -15.90 -9.78
N GLN A 170 2.12 -14.94 -9.96
CA GLN A 170 0.92 -14.85 -9.13
C GLN A 170 -0.07 -15.98 -9.37
N HIS A 171 -0.94 -16.22 -8.40
CA HIS A 171 -2.00 -17.21 -8.49
C HIS A 171 -2.93 -16.94 -9.70
N PRO A 172 -3.37 -17.99 -10.44
CA PRO A 172 -4.20 -17.82 -11.65
C PRO A 172 -5.45 -16.96 -11.44
N ILE A 173 -6.17 -17.11 -10.33
CA ILE A 173 -7.35 -16.29 -10.00
C ILE A 173 -7.01 -14.79 -10.01
N LEU A 174 -5.85 -14.39 -9.49
CA LEU A 174 -5.43 -12.99 -9.49
C LEU A 174 -4.90 -12.57 -10.87
N ALA A 175 -4.27 -13.49 -11.62
CA ALA A 175 -3.81 -13.23 -12.98
C ALA A 175 -4.98 -12.96 -13.96
N GLU A 176 -6.16 -13.53 -13.72
CA GLU A 176 -7.38 -13.23 -14.50
C GLU A 176 -7.82 -11.77 -14.36
N LEU A 177 -7.57 -11.15 -13.21
CA LEU A 177 -7.88 -9.73 -13.01
C LEU A 177 -6.94 -8.85 -13.84
N ASN A 178 -5.64 -9.11 -13.72
CA ASN A 178 -4.60 -8.45 -14.50
C ASN A 178 -3.35 -9.34 -14.54
N SER A 179 -2.89 -9.68 -15.76
CA SER A 179 -1.71 -10.53 -15.97
C SER A 179 -0.42 -9.74 -16.23
N SER A 180 -0.49 -8.41 -16.41
CA SER A 180 0.68 -7.59 -16.76
C SER A 180 1.59 -7.29 -15.56
N SER A 181 1.06 -7.39 -14.34
CA SER A 181 1.83 -7.22 -13.10
C SER A 181 1.30 -8.17 -12.02
N VAL A 182 2.11 -8.40 -11.00
CA VAL A 182 1.66 -9.12 -9.81
C VAL A 182 0.66 -8.22 -9.06
N ASN A 183 -0.58 -8.70 -8.89
CA ASN A 183 -1.59 -8.04 -8.08
C ASN A 183 -1.32 -8.39 -6.61
N THR A 184 -1.27 -7.40 -5.74
CA THR A 184 -0.82 -7.58 -4.37
C THR A 184 -1.90 -7.29 -3.34
N VAL A 185 -1.84 -7.99 -2.22
CA VAL A 185 -2.63 -7.64 -1.03
C VAL A 185 -1.82 -6.66 -0.17
N ARG A 186 -2.32 -5.44 -0.01
CA ARG A 186 -1.85 -4.53 1.03
C ARG A 186 -2.52 -4.91 2.34
N ALA A 187 -1.81 -5.62 3.20
CA ALA A 187 -2.22 -5.89 4.57
C ALA A 187 -1.61 -4.84 5.51
N MET A 188 -2.39 -4.36 6.46
CA MET A 188 -1.90 -3.45 7.51
C MET A 188 -1.98 -4.17 8.85
N THR A 189 -0.87 -4.17 9.61
CA THR A 189 -0.85 -4.70 10.97
C THR A 189 -0.64 -3.56 11.98
N PHE A 190 -1.24 -3.74 13.15
CA PHE A 190 -1.01 -2.89 14.29
C PHE A 190 -0.78 -3.75 15.53
N HIS A 191 0.37 -3.57 16.20
CA HIS A 191 0.82 -4.44 17.29
C HIS A 191 0.82 -5.93 16.94
N GLY A 192 1.11 -6.29 15.70
CA GLY A 192 1.12 -7.67 15.23
C GLY A 192 -0.25 -8.29 14.96
N GLU A 193 -1.35 -7.52 15.04
CA GLU A 193 -2.69 -7.93 14.68
C GLU A 193 -3.10 -7.33 13.34
N LEU A 194 -3.79 -8.08 12.49
CA LEU A 194 -4.28 -7.62 11.20
C LEU A 194 -5.36 -6.54 11.39
N LEU A 195 -5.15 -5.37 10.79
CA LEU A 195 -6.00 -4.18 10.96
C LEU A 195 -6.93 -3.94 9.76
N SER A 196 -6.42 -4.09 8.55
CA SER A 196 -7.13 -3.82 7.29
C SER A 196 -6.40 -4.48 6.13
N CYS A 197 -7.15 -4.96 5.13
CA CYS A 197 -6.61 -5.48 3.88
C CYS A 197 -7.32 -4.88 2.67
N VAL A 198 -6.55 -4.59 1.63
CA VAL A 198 -7.07 -4.23 0.31
C VAL A 198 -6.32 -5.00 -0.78
N LEU A 199 -7.03 -5.42 -1.83
CA LEU A 199 -6.42 -5.96 -3.03
C LEU A 199 -6.04 -4.79 -3.94
N LYS A 200 -4.77 -4.72 -4.35
CA LYS A 200 -4.28 -3.81 -5.38
C LYS A 200 -4.20 -4.55 -6.70
N VAL A 201 -4.71 -3.95 -7.75
CA VAL A 201 -4.73 -4.50 -9.10
C VAL A 201 -4.13 -3.49 -10.06
N GLY A 202 -3.12 -3.92 -10.84
CA GLY A 202 -2.52 -3.09 -11.87
C GLY A 202 -3.43 -2.94 -13.08
N ARG A 203 -3.16 -1.99 -13.95
CA ARG A 203 -3.81 -1.84 -15.26
C ARG A 203 -2.89 -1.19 -16.29
N GLY A 204 -3.30 -1.22 -17.57
CA GLY A 204 -2.61 -0.48 -18.62
C GLY A 204 -1.23 -1.04 -19.01
N GLY A 205 -0.94 -2.32 -18.74
CA GLY A 205 0.33 -2.96 -19.08
C GLY A 205 1.51 -2.55 -18.19
N ALA A 206 1.25 -1.88 -17.05
CA ALA A 206 2.28 -1.55 -16.08
C ALA A 206 2.90 -2.81 -15.45
N VAL A 207 4.22 -2.80 -15.22
CA VAL A 207 4.97 -3.90 -14.57
C VAL A 207 4.66 -4.00 -13.07
N VAL A 208 4.11 -2.92 -12.47
CA VAL A 208 3.77 -2.83 -11.04
C VAL A 208 2.31 -2.42 -10.86
N ASP A 209 1.69 -2.86 -9.75
CA ASP A 209 0.29 -2.61 -9.40
C ASP A 209 0.04 -1.29 -8.64
N ASN A 210 1.06 -0.44 -8.54
CA ASN A 210 1.00 0.77 -7.74
C ASN A 210 -0.03 1.78 -8.25
N MET A 211 -0.69 2.49 -7.34
CA MET A 211 -1.64 3.56 -7.67
C MET A 211 -1.01 4.68 -8.51
N CYS A 212 0.27 4.98 -8.30
CA CYS A 212 1.02 5.96 -9.11
C CYS A 212 1.18 5.49 -10.56
N SER A 213 1.16 4.17 -10.79
CA SER A 213 1.22 3.52 -12.10
C SER A 213 -0.18 3.14 -12.62
N GLN A 214 -1.20 3.92 -12.30
CA GLN A 214 -2.60 3.73 -12.68
C GLN A 214 -3.30 2.53 -12.01
N GLY A 215 -2.72 1.89 -10.99
CA GLY A 215 -3.36 0.81 -10.24
C GLY A 215 -4.66 1.22 -9.56
N MET A 216 -5.45 0.25 -9.18
CA MET A 216 -6.67 0.40 -8.41
C MET A 216 -6.66 -0.52 -7.19
N TYR A 217 -7.51 -0.25 -6.21
CA TYR A 217 -7.60 -1.07 -5.00
C TYR A 217 -9.04 -1.16 -4.50
N GLY A 218 -9.37 -2.32 -3.92
CA GLY A 218 -10.67 -2.61 -3.31
C GLY A 218 -10.50 -3.31 -1.97
N ASN A 219 -11.52 -3.20 -1.11
CA ASN A 219 -11.48 -3.84 0.21
C ASN A 219 -11.53 -5.36 0.12
N ILE A 220 -10.81 -6.01 1.01
CA ILE A 220 -10.95 -7.43 1.31
C ILE A 220 -11.65 -7.57 2.65
N ASN A 221 -12.76 -8.29 2.68
CA ASN A 221 -13.43 -8.71 3.91
C ASN A 221 -12.53 -9.68 4.66
N MET A 222 -12.02 -9.25 5.81
CA MET A 222 -11.03 -10.03 6.57
C MET A 222 -11.58 -11.32 7.18
N GLN A 223 -12.90 -11.46 7.33
CA GLN A 223 -13.51 -12.67 7.84
C GLN A 223 -13.54 -13.78 6.79
N TYR A 224 -13.69 -13.42 5.51
CA TYR A 224 -13.94 -14.38 4.44
C TYR A 224 -12.85 -14.42 3.38
N GLY A 225 -11.91 -13.48 3.38
CA GLY A 225 -10.90 -13.36 2.33
C GLY A 225 -11.47 -13.00 0.95
N LEU A 226 -12.60 -12.27 0.90
CA LEU A 226 -13.30 -11.90 -0.34
C LEU A 226 -13.23 -10.40 -0.57
N THR A 227 -13.07 -9.96 -1.81
CA THR A 227 -13.26 -8.55 -2.15
C THR A 227 -14.74 -8.18 -2.05
N ASP A 228 -15.08 -7.14 -1.28
CA ASP A 228 -16.45 -6.78 -0.94
C ASP A 228 -16.81 -5.30 -1.16
N SER A 229 -16.02 -4.58 -1.96
CA SER A 229 -16.26 -3.19 -2.32
C SER A 229 -16.03 -2.94 -3.80
N LEU A 230 -16.46 -1.78 -4.30
CA LEU A 230 -15.95 -1.22 -5.55
C LEU A 230 -14.45 -0.97 -5.41
N PHE A 231 -13.74 -1.02 -6.53
CA PHE A 231 -12.33 -0.65 -6.62
C PHE A 231 -12.21 0.83 -7.00
N TYR A 232 -11.17 1.46 -6.50
CA TYR A 232 -10.90 2.89 -6.70
C TYR A 232 -9.50 3.11 -7.23
N ASP A 233 -9.35 3.98 -8.22
CA ASP A 233 -8.02 4.49 -8.60
C ASP A 233 -7.64 5.74 -7.77
N ILE A 234 -6.45 6.30 -8.02
CA ILE A 234 -5.98 7.52 -7.34
C ILE A 234 -6.94 8.71 -7.56
N GLY A 235 -7.68 8.67 -8.64
CA GLY A 235 -8.68 9.68 -8.99
C GLY A 235 -10.04 9.45 -8.35
N LEU A 236 -10.21 8.41 -7.52
CA LEU A 236 -11.48 7.96 -6.93
C LEU A 236 -12.54 7.61 -8.00
N ASN A 237 -12.13 7.20 -9.21
CA ASN A 237 -13.04 6.58 -10.15
C ASN A 237 -13.38 5.18 -9.65
N GLU A 238 -14.64 4.77 -9.83
CA GLU A 238 -15.22 3.54 -9.29
C GLU A 238 -15.25 2.45 -10.36
N TYR A 239 -14.86 1.23 -9.98
CA TYR A 239 -14.79 0.08 -10.86
C TYR A 239 -15.41 -1.16 -10.18
N ALA A 240 -16.42 -1.76 -10.81
CA ALA A 240 -16.95 -3.08 -10.47
C ALA A 240 -16.29 -4.17 -11.32
N PHE A 241 -15.77 -3.78 -12.49
CA PHE A 241 -15.05 -4.64 -13.43
C PHE A 241 -13.71 -4.00 -13.80
N HIS A 242 -12.71 -4.83 -14.03
CA HIS A 242 -11.41 -4.35 -14.46
C HIS A 242 -11.50 -3.77 -15.90
N PRO A 243 -11.02 -2.54 -16.12
CA PRO A 243 -11.28 -1.83 -17.39
C PRO A 243 -10.59 -2.45 -18.61
N THR A 244 -9.53 -3.24 -18.43
CA THR A 244 -8.79 -3.87 -19.52
C THR A 244 -9.20 -5.33 -19.72
N SER A 245 -9.21 -6.14 -18.64
CA SER A 245 -9.55 -7.57 -18.74
C SER A 245 -11.05 -7.84 -18.78
N GLY A 246 -11.89 -6.91 -18.29
CA GLY A 246 -13.32 -7.12 -18.09
C GLY A 246 -13.66 -8.02 -16.90
N ALA A 247 -12.66 -8.51 -16.16
CA ALA A 247 -12.87 -9.37 -15.01
C ALA A 247 -13.65 -8.65 -13.89
N ARG A 248 -14.52 -9.40 -13.21
CA ARG A 248 -15.28 -8.87 -12.06
C ARG A 248 -14.33 -8.69 -10.87
N LEU A 249 -14.39 -7.53 -10.24
CA LEU A 249 -13.50 -7.15 -9.12
C LEU A 249 -14.13 -7.39 -7.75
N ILE A 250 -15.45 -7.50 -7.66
CA ILE A 250 -16.21 -7.73 -6.41
C ILE A 250 -16.53 -9.21 -6.28
N GLY A 251 -16.28 -9.79 -5.10
CA GLY A 251 -16.51 -11.22 -4.81
C GLY A 251 -15.35 -12.09 -5.28
N VAL A 252 -14.17 -11.51 -5.50
CA VAL A 252 -12.94 -12.27 -5.79
C VAL A 252 -12.43 -12.90 -4.50
N GLU A 253 -12.28 -14.22 -4.51
CA GLU A 253 -11.66 -14.97 -3.42
C GLU A 253 -10.14 -14.76 -3.46
N ILE A 254 -9.57 -14.43 -2.31
CA ILE A 254 -8.12 -14.35 -2.14
C ILE A 254 -7.61 -15.73 -1.76
N PRO A 255 -6.88 -16.43 -2.64
CA PRO A 255 -6.35 -17.74 -2.32
C PRO A 255 -5.40 -17.68 -1.14
N ASN A 256 -5.30 -18.76 -0.38
CA ASN A 256 -4.39 -18.88 0.77
C ASN A 256 -4.59 -17.77 1.84
N TRP A 257 -5.84 -17.32 2.03
CA TRP A 257 -6.17 -16.19 2.91
C TRP A 257 -5.67 -16.36 4.35
N ASN A 258 -5.92 -17.51 4.94
CA ASN A 258 -5.50 -17.80 6.32
C ASN A 258 -3.97 -17.79 6.46
N GLU A 259 -3.25 -18.27 5.45
CA GLU A 259 -1.78 -18.23 5.40
C GLU A 259 -1.27 -16.79 5.34
N LEU A 260 -1.94 -15.92 4.56
CA LEU A 260 -1.60 -14.50 4.49
C LEU A 260 -1.72 -13.83 5.87
N GLU A 261 -2.85 -14.04 6.56
CA GLU A 261 -3.07 -13.45 7.88
C GLU A 261 -2.02 -13.92 8.89
N GLU A 262 -1.76 -15.23 8.96
CA GLU A 262 -0.73 -15.78 9.82
C GLU A 262 0.66 -15.25 9.48
N MET A 263 0.99 -15.19 8.19
CA MET A 263 2.30 -14.74 7.71
C MET A 263 2.59 -13.31 8.13
N VAL A 264 1.68 -12.35 7.86
CA VAL A 264 1.92 -10.94 8.22
C VAL A 264 1.97 -10.71 9.72
N CYS A 265 1.17 -11.47 10.50
CA CYS A 265 1.21 -11.43 11.96
C CYS A 265 2.51 -12.02 12.52
N LYS A 266 3.08 -13.05 11.88
CA LYS A 266 4.39 -13.63 12.24
C LYS A 266 5.52 -12.69 11.84
N ALA A 267 5.50 -12.14 10.63
CA ALA A 267 6.51 -11.20 10.14
C ALA A 267 6.57 -9.92 10.99
N ALA A 268 5.42 -9.42 11.47
CA ALA A 268 5.37 -8.26 12.36
C ALA A 268 6.16 -8.46 13.67
N LYS A 269 6.31 -9.71 14.14
CA LYS A 269 7.09 -10.02 15.35
C LYS A 269 8.60 -9.87 15.16
N LEU A 270 9.08 -9.85 13.91
CA LEU A 270 10.50 -9.58 13.60
C LEU A 270 10.88 -8.11 13.89
N PHE A 271 9.89 -7.22 13.94
CA PHE A 271 10.08 -5.79 14.15
C PHE A 271 9.32 -5.29 15.40
N PRO A 272 9.72 -5.71 16.60
CA PRO A 272 8.96 -5.44 17.83
C PRO A 272 8.87 -3.95 18.20
N ASP A 273 9.75 -3.12 17.66
CA ASP A 273 9.80 -1.66 17.82
C ASP A 273 9.13 -0.89 16.65
N VAL A 274 8.52 -1.60 15.68
CA VAL A 274 7.73 -1.04 14.58
C VAL A 274 6.35 -1.71 14.61
N GLU A 275 5.41 -1.08 15.29
CA GLU A 275 4.12 -1.70 15.63
C GLU A 275 3.03 -1.45 14.58
N TYR A 276 3.21 -0.47 13.68
CA TYR A 276 2.26 -0.10 12.63
C TYR A 276 2.92 -0.26 11.27
N ILE A 277 2.61 -1.36 10.58
CA ILE A 277 3.30 -1.78 9.34
C ILE A 277 2.28 -2.04 8.24
N GLY A 278 2.63 -1.64 7.02
CA GLY A 278 1.93 -2.04 5.79
C GLY A 278 2.77 -3.07 5.03
N TRP A 279 2.16 -4.18 4.68
CA TRP A 279 2.75 -5.30 3.97
C TRP A 279 2.20 -5.38 2.55
N ASP A 280 3.04 -5.46 1.55
CA ASP A 280 2.64 -5.82 0.19
C ASP A 280 2.93 -7.30 -0.02
N CYS A 281 1.87 -8.10 -0.14
CA CYS A 281 1.95 -9.56 -0.23
C CYS A 281 1.53 -10.02 -1.62
N ALA A 282 2.30 -10.94 -2.22
CA ALA A 282 1.90 -11.68 -3.41
C ALA A 282 1.32 -13.04 -3.02
N ILE A 283 0.25 -13.41 -3.70
CA ILE A 283 -0.37 -14.73 -3.59
C ILE A 283 0.12 -15.55 -4.77
N LEU A 284 0.87 -16.59 -4.50
CA LEU A 284 1.33 -17.56 -5.48
C LEU A 284 0.41 -18.79 -5.47
N GLN A 285 0.65 -19.76 -6.34
CA GLN A 285 -0.22 -20.94 -6.42
C GLN A 285 -0.20 -21.77 -5.15
N ASP A 286 0.94 -21.91 -4.51
CA ASP A 286 1.20 -22.82 -3.40
C ASP A 286 1.58 -22.11 -2.08
N LYS A 287 1.76 -20.79 -2.10
CA LYS A 287 2.20 -20.01 -0.92
C LYS A 287 1.89 -18.53 -1.04
N VAL A 288 2.00 -17.84 0.08
CA VAL A 288 1.99 -16.38 0.17
C VAL A 288 3.40 -15.87 0.47
N VAL A 289 3.78 -14.73 -0.11
CA VAL A 289 5.11 -14.14 0.11
C VAL A 289 5.01 -12.64 0.31
N ILE A 290 5.93 -12.06 1.10
CA ILE A 290 6.04 -10.61 1.29
C ILE A 290 6.94 -10.03 0.20
N ILE A 291 6.42 -9.05 -0.55
CA ILE A 291 7.20 -8.30 -1.54
C ILE A 291 7.93 -7.13 -0.87
N GLU A 292 7.23 -6.40 -0.02
CA GLU A 292 7.73 -5.16 0.59
C GLU A 292 7.00 -4.91 1.92
N ALA A 293 7.68 -4.26 2.86
CA ALA A 293 7.09 -3.74 4.09
C ALA A 293 7.30 -2.23 4.19
N ASN A 294 6.33 -1.53 4.75
CA ASN A 294 6.30 -0.08 4.84
C ASN A 294 6.06 0.34 6.30
N GLU A 295 6.99 1.08 6.91
CA GLU A 295 6.89 1.61 8.28
C GLU A 295 5.92 2.80 8.38
N ALA A 296 5.54 3.37 7.24
CA ALA A 296 4.50 4.39 7.12
C ALA A 296 3.43 3.88 6.14
N PRO A 297 2.50 3.01 6.61
CA PRO A 297 1.70 2.14 5.77
C PRO A 297 0.71 2.84 4.82
N GLY A 298 0.57 4.18 4.88
CA GLY A 298 -0.37 4.91 4.03
C GLY A 298 -1.82 4.61 4.45
N HIS A 299 -2.36 5.39 5.37
CA HIS A 299 -3.72 5.21 5.90
C HIS A 299 -4.84 5.31 4.84
N ASP A 300 -4.54 5.85 3.68
CA ASP A 300 -5.41 5.97 2.53
C ASP A 300 -5.55 4.66 1.73
N LEU A 301 -4.56 3.75 1.82
CA LEU A 301 -4.64 2.40 1.26
C LEU A 301 -5.23 1.41 2.29
N SER A 302 -6.46 1.65 2.70
CA SER A 302 -7.19 0.84 3.68
C SER A 302 -8.68 0.77 3.35
N CYS A 303 -9.42 -0.01 4.09
CA CYS A 303 -10.89 -0.09 3.97
C CYS A 303 -11.59 1.26 4.16
N GLN A 304 -10.93 2.27 4.73
CA GLN A 304 -11.55 3.56 5.03
C GLN A 304 -12.11 4.25 3.79
N SER A 305 -11.40 4.22 2.66
CA SER A 305 -11.86 4.84 1.42
C SER A 305 -12.85 3.95 0.66
N THR A 306 -12.64 2.65 0.68
CA THR A 306 -13.44 1.68 -0.10
C THR A 306 -14.76 1.31 0.58
N LYS A 307 -14.76 1.20 1.91
CA LYS A 307 -15.97 0.91 2.73
C LYS A 307 -16.58 2.16 3.34
N GLN A 308 -15.88 3.31 3.28
CA GLN A 308 -16.29 4.53 3.97
C GLN A 308 -16.43 4.38 5.48
N GLU A 309 -15.61 3.48 6.08
CA GLU A 309 -15.58 3.13 7.50
C GLU A 309 -14.21 3.46 8.11
N GLY A 310 -14.19 4.10 9.27
CA GLY A 310 -12.93 4.45 9.94
C GLY A 310 -12.34 3.29 10.75
N ILE A 311 -11.03 3.11 10.68
CA ILE A 311 -10.30 2.05 11.42
C ILE A 311 -9.80 2.47 12.81
N TYR A 312 -10.03 3.72 13.22
CA TYR A 312 -9.46 4.24 14.47
C TYR A 312 -10.01 3.57 15.73
N GLU A 313 -11.27 3.16 15.72
CA GLU A 313 -11.86 2.44 16.86
C GLU A 313 -11.20 1.04 17.02
N ARG A 314 -10.96 0.34 15.92
CA ARG A 314 -10.23 -0.94 15.95
C ARG A 314 -8.79 -0.78 16.48
N ILE A 315 -8.09 0.29 16.10
CA ILE A 315 -6.78 0.61 16.68
C ILE A 315 -6.86 0.78 18.19
N LYS A 316 -7.87 1.51 18.70
CA LYS A 316 -8.08 1.67 20.14
C LYS A 316 -8.40 0.35 20.84
N GLU A 317 -9.21 -0.50 20.24
CA GLU A 317 -9.54 -1.83 20.78
C GLU A 317 -8.29 -2.69 20.94
N ILE A 318 -7.42 -2.73 19.92
CA ILE A 318 -6.14 -3.43 19.99
C ILE A 318 -5.26 -2.85 21.11
N GLN A 319 -5.14 -1.52 21.21
CA GLN A 319 -4.38 -0.88 22.28
C GLN A 319 -4.93 -1.19 23.67
N ASN A 320 -6.25 -1.20 23.86
CA ASN A 320 -6.89 -1.47 25.14
C ASN A 320 -6.71 -2.93 25.56
N ARG A 321 -6.86 -3.89 24.64
CA ARG A 321 -6.59 -5.32 24.94
C ARG A 321 -5.18 -5.53 25.47
N ARG A 322 -4.18 -4.87 24.87
CA ARG A 322 -2.79 -4.96 25.35
C ARG A 322 -2.54 -4.34 26.71
N ARG A 323 -3.18 -3.19 27.01
CA ARG A 323 -3.06 -2.56 28.33
C ARG A 323 -3.64 -3.42 29.45
N HIS A 324 -4.71 -4.16 29.17
CA HIS A 324 -5.39 -5.03 30.14
C HIS A 324 -4.89 -6.48 30.11
N GLY A 325 -4.32 -6.95 29.01
CA GLY A 325 -3.77 -8.31 28.87
C GLY A 325 -2.32 -8.46 29.38
N GLY A 326 -1.57 -7.35 29.54
CA GLY A 326 -0.22 -7.36 30.13
C GLY A 326 -0.19 -7.34 31.66
N ALA A 327 -1.36 -7.44 32.31
CA ALA A 327 -1.52 -7.50 33.77
C ALA A 327 -1.82 -8.91 34.31
N ARG A 328 -1.47 -9.97 33.55
CA ARG A 328 -1.57 -11.36 34.01
C ARG A 328 -0.22 -12.06 33.94
#